data_57c199e4ad53ea78941904df41ebdd03
#
_entry.id   57c199e4ad53ea78941904df41ebdd03
#
_cell.length_a   1.000
_cell.length_b   1.000
_cell.length_c   1.000
_cell.angle_alpha   90.00
_cell.angle_beta   90.00
_cell.angle_gamma   90.00
#
_symmetry.space_group_name_H-M   'P 1'
#
loop_
_entity.id
_entity.type
_entity.pdbx_description
1 polymer ?
#
loop_
_entity_poly.entity_id
_entity_poly.type
_entity_poly.pdbx_seq_one_letter_code
_entity_poly.pdbx_strand_id
1 'polypeptide(L)'
;ATDSQLISRNMDLHDNVIPASNSVMAHAFLTMGTYYQNQAWIHSARQMLQNVYDGMETYGSGYSNWGLLLIREIQPEKHWHVLLPEAPMKVFQATKNRPCLLSYHQSLPLSQVYEPDAISVCEYGVCHQPVQTIAAALML
;
A
#
# COMPACT_ATOMS: atom_id res chain seq x y z
N ALA A 1 -18.71 -0.21 -16.00
CA ALA A 1 -18.91 -0.49 -17.42
C ALA A 1 -20.34 -0.13 -17.81
N THR A 2 -20.47 0.70 -18.84
CA THR A 2 -21.77 1.19 -19.36
C THR A 2 -22.20 0.45 -20.63
N ASP A 3 -21.62 -0.73 -20.89
CA ASP A 3 -21.96 -1.51 -22.06
C ASP A 3 -23.34 -2.13 -21.88
N SER A 4 -24.27 -1.68 -22.72
CA SER A 4 -25.67 -2.13 -22.74
C SER A 4 -25.86 -3.56 -23.28
N GLN A 5 -24.80 -4.17 -23.85
CA GLN A 5 -24.82 -5.54 -24.37
C GLN A 5 -24.43 -6.60 -23.32
N LEU A 6 -23.93 -6.21 -22.13
CA LEU A 6 -23.64 -7.14 -21.05
C LEU A 6 -24.93 -7.67 -20.43
N ILE A 7 -25.16 -8.98 -20.58
CA ILE A 7 -26.33 -9.71 -20.06
C ILE A 7 -26.29 -9.75 -18.51
N SER A 8 -25.11 -9.78 -17.90
CA SER A 8 -24.92 -9.66 -16.46
C SER A 8 -23.61 -8.96 -16.12
N ARG A 9 -23.60 -8.22 -15.01
CA ARG A 9 -22.36 -7.71 -14.38
C ARG A 9 -21.99 -8.66 -13.27
N ASN A 10 -21.04 -9.52 -13.53
CA ASN A 10 -20.51 -10.38 -12.48
C ASN A 10 -19.62 -9.52 -11.57
N MET A 11 -20.02 -9.39 -10.30
CA MET A 11 -19.20 -8.79 -9.25
C MET A 11 -18.56 -9.93 -8.46
N ASP A 12 -17.36 -10.29 -8.87
CA ASP A 12 -16.59 -11.35 -8.24
C ASP A 12 -16.01 -10.82 -6.91
N LEU A 13 -16.66 -11.19 -5.82
CA LEU A 13 -16.28 -10.77 -4.46
C LEU A 13 -15.59 -11.89 -3.69
N HIS A 14 -15.89 -13.16 -4.03
CA HIS A 14 -15.32 -14.31 -3.32
C HIS A 14 -14.00 -14.73 -3.93
N ASP A 15 -13.00 -14.85 -3.08
CA ASP A 15 -11.74 -15.50 -3.44
C ASP A 15 -12.00 -17.01 -3.60
N ASN A 16 -11.35 -17.61 -4.59
CA ASN A 16 -11.43 -19.02 -4.87
C ASN A 16 -10.00 -19.59 -5.02
N VAL A 17 -9.75 -20.42 -6.02
CA VAL A 17 -8.38 -20.85 -6.38
C VAL A 17 -7.50 -19.66 -6.74
N ILE A 18 -8.11 -18.61 -7.30
CA ILE A 18 -7.46 -17.32 -7.56
C ILE A 18 -8.19 -16.22 -6.79
N PRO A 19 -7.51 -15.13 -6.41
CA PRO A 19 -8.14 -13.99 -5.78
C PRO A 19 -9.23 -13.38 -6.67
N ALA A 20 -10.30 -12.89 -6.06
CA ALA A 20 -11.35 -12.16 -6.73
C ALA A 20 -10.82 -10.87 -7.38
N SER A 21 -11.33 -10.50 -8.55
CA SER A 21 -10.89 -9.29 -9.25
C SER A 21 -11.08 -8.02 -8.40
N ASN A 22 -12.15 -7.96 -7.61
CA ASN A 22 -12.41 -6.84 -6.71
C ASN A 22 -11.40 -6.80 -5.53
N SER A 23 -11.02 -7.94 -4.96
CA SER A 23 -10.01 -7.98 -3.88
C SER A 23 -8.64 -7.53 -4.40
N VAL A 24 -8.25 -7.97 -5.60
CA VAL A 24 -7.01 -7.51 -6.26
C VAL A 24 -7.03 -6.01 -6.52
N MET A 25 -8.16 -5.47 -7.00
CA MET A 25 -8.34 -4.04 -7.24
C MET A 25 -8.22 -3.24 -5.94
N ALA A 26 -8.81 -3.72 -4.84
CA ALA A 26 -8.73 -3.07 -3.54
C ALA A 26 -7.28 -3.02 -3.02
N HIS A 27 -6.50 -4.09 -3.17
CA HIS A 27 -5.07 -4.10 -2.88
C HIS A 27 -4.30 -3.09 -3.76
N ALA A 28 -4.61 -3.01 -5.05
CA ALA A 28 -4.00 -2.04 -5.96
C ALA A 28 -4.30 -0.60 -5.53
N PHE A 29 -5.55 -0.29 -5.20
CA PHE A 29 -5.95 1.03 -4.71
C PHE A 29 -5.24 1.40 -3.40
N LEU A 30 -5.11 0.48 -2.45
CA LEU A 30 -4.38 0.73 -1.22
C LEU A 30 -2.89 1.00 -1.49
N THR A 31 -2.25 0.12 -2.27
CA THR A 31 -0.82 0.23 -2.59
C THR A 31 -0.50 1.52 -3.36
N MET A 32 -1.23 1.78 -4.45
CA MET A 32 -1.01 2.97 -5.27
C MET A 32 -1.42 4.24 -4.52
N GLY A 33 -2.49 4.18 -3.73
CA GLY A 33 -2.94 5.27 -2.89
C GLY A 33 -1.89 5.67 -1.86
N THR A 34 -1.27 4.70 -1.21
CA THR A 34 -0.15 4.92 -0.28
C THR A 34 1.08 5.45 -1.00
N TYR A 35 1.46 4.83 -2.12
CA TYR A 35 2.64 5.23 -2.89
C TYR A 35 2.56 6.67 -3.42
N TYR A 36 1.41 7.05 -4.00
CA TYR A 36 1.17 8.39 -4.54
C TYR A 36 0.53 9.36 -3.53
N GLN A 37 0.34 8.95 -2.28
CA GLN A 37 -0.34 9.74 -1.23
C GLN A 37 -1.75 10.20 -1.67
N ASN A 38 -2.44 9.39 -2.45
CA ASN A 38 -3.77 9.68 -2.98
C ASN A 38 -4.86 9.15 -2.05
N GLN A 39 -5.42 10.06 -1.23
CA GLN A 39 -6.43 9.72 -0.24
C GLN A 39 -7.74 9.17 -0.85
N ALA A 40 -8.09 9.57 -2.08
CA ALA A 40 -9.29 9.05 -2.75
C ALA A 40 -9.14 7.55 -3.07
N TRP A 41 -7.97 7.10 -3.48
CA TRP A 41 -7.71 5.68 -3.73
C TRP A 41 -7.68 4.87 -2.44
N ILE A 42 -7.05 5.39 -1.38
CA ILE A 42 -7.04 4.76 -0.06
C ILE A 42 -8.49 4.61 0.45
N HIS A 43 -9.28 5.69 0.34
CA HIS A 43 -10.69 5.65 0.73
C HIS A 43 -11.49 4.61 -0.07
N SER A 44 -11.26 4.51 -1.38
CA SER A 44 -11.91 3.50 -2.23
C SER A 44 -11.57 2.08 -1.80
N ALA A 45 -10.29 1.80 -1.47
CA ALA A 45 -9.87 0.49 -0.96
C ALA A 45 -10.59 0.13 0.34
N ARG A 46 -10.67 1.08 1.28
CA ARG A 46 -11.36 0.92 2.57
C ARG A 46 -12.86 0.68 2.39
N GLN A 47 -13.49 1.43 1.51
CA GLN A 47 -14.91 1.24 1.20
C GLN A 47 -15.18 -0.14 0.60
N MET A 48 -14.31 -0.60 -0.31
CA MET A 48 -14.43 -1.94 -0.89
C MET A 48 -14.29 -3.03 0.18
N LEU A 49 -13.31 -2.89 1.10
CA LEU A 49 -13.11 -3.81 2.22
C LEU A 49 -14.32 -3.81 3.16
N GLN A 50 -14.85 -2.65 3.51
CA GLN A 50 -16.03 -2.51 4.37
C GLN A 50 -17.27 -3.19 3.77
N ASN A 51 -17.45 -3.13 2.45
CA ASN A 51 -18.59 -3.75 1.76
C ASN A 51 -18.61 -5.28 1.85
N VAL A 52 -17.45 -5.93 2.12
CA VAL A 52 -17.35 -7.40 2.22
C VAL A 52 -17.15 -7.90 3.64
N TYR A 53 -17.08 -6.99 4.63
CA TYR A 53 -16.74 -7.33 6.02
C TYR A 53 -17.67 -8.38 6.63
N ASP A 54 -18.98 -8.22 6.49
CA ASP A 54 -19.96 -9.17 7.01
C ASP A 54 -19.85 -10.56 6.37
N GLY A 55 -19.48 -10.59 5.07
CA GLY A 55 -19.19 -11.83 4.36
C GLY A 55 -17.94 -12.53 4.88
N MET A 56 -16.90 -11.77 5.23
CA MET A 56 -15.66 -12.30 5.80
C MET A 56 -15.90 -13.00 7.14
N GLU A 57 -16.76 -12.43 7.99
CA GLU A 57 -17.14 -13.03 9.28
C GLU A 57 -17.89 -14.35 9.08
N THR A 58 -18.77 -14.41 8.08
CA THR A 58 -19.63 -15.57 7.84
C THR A 58 -18.90 -16.71 7.10
N TYR A 59 -18.04 -16.37 6.13
CA TYR A 59 -17.34 -17.33 5.25
C TYR A 59 -15.89 -16.88 4.96
N GLY A 60 -15.05 -16.88 6.00
CA GLY A 60 -13.68 -16.36 5.94
C GLY A 60 -12.80 -16.95 4.84
N SER A 61 -12.94 -18.25 4.54
CA SER A 61 -12.14 -18.90 3.47
C SER A 61 -12.41 -18.37 2.07
N GLY A 62 -13.62 -17.86 1.82
CA GLY A 62 -13.98 -17.20 0.56
C GLY A 62 -13.56 -15.75 0.46
N TYR A 63 -12.83 -15.22 1.46
CA TYR A 63 -12.38 -13.83 1.52
C TYR A 63 -10.92 -13.71 1.98
N SER A 64 -10.10 -14.72 1.69
CA SER A 64 -8.73 -14.80 2.18
C SER A 64 -7.86 -13.64 1.72
N ASN A 65 -7.98 -13.20 0.46
CA ASN A 65 -7.24 -12.05 -0.05
C ASN A 65 -7.75 -10.72 0.55
N TRP A 66 -9.05 -10.60 0.84
CA TRP A 66 -9.61 -9.48 1.61
C TRP A 66 -9.08 -9.46 3.04
N GLY A 67 -8.91 -10.66 3.66
CA GLY A 67 -8.30 -10.79 4.98
C GLY A 67 -6.86 -10.27 5.01
N LEU A 68 -6.08 -10.52 3.96
CA LEU A 68 -4.75 -9.91 3.80
C LEU A 68 -4.82 -8.39 3.69
N LEU A 69 -5.81 -7.85 2.98
CA LEU A 69 -6.02 -6.40 2.90
C LEU A 69 -6.37 -5.80 4.26
N LEU A 70 -7.22 -6.48 5.05
CA LEU A 70 -7.57 -6.06 6.41
C LEU A 70 -6.32 -6.03 7.31
N ILE A 71 -5.45 -7.03 7.24
CA ILE A 71 -4.19 -7.06 7.99
C ILE A 71 -3.32 -5.85 7.62
N ARG A 72 -3.21 -5.51 6.34
CA ARG A 72 -2.45 -4.34 5.87
C ARG A 72 -3.04 -3.00 6.36
N GLU A 73 -4.35 -2.92 6.56
CA GLU A 73 -5.00 -1.75 7.15
C GLU A 73 -4.77 -1.62 8.66
N ILE A 74 -4.73 -2.75 9.37
CA ILE A 74 -4.48 -2.79 10.83
C ILE A 74 -3.00 -2.62 11.15
N GLN A 75 -2.14 -3.18 10.31
CA GLN A 75 -0.68 -3.10 10.41
C GLN A 75 -0.12 -2.52 9.10
N PRO A 76 -0.20 -1.21 8.90
CA PRO A 76 0.23 -0.61 7.66
C PRO A 76 1.72 -0.77 7.44
N GLU A 77 2.06 -1.00 6.19
CA GLU A 77 3.44 -1.04 5.74
C GLU A 77 4.07 0.34 5.89
N LYS A 78 5.27 0.41 6.44
CA LYS A 78 6.04 1.66 6.48
C LYS A 78 6.43 2.06 5.06
N HIS A 79 6.23 3.32 4.71
CA HIS A 79 6.65 3.86 3.44
C HIS A 79 7.97 4.61 3.61
N TRP A 80 9.01 4.13 2.94
CA TRP A 80 10.34 4.71 2.97
C TRP A 80 10.56 5.56 1.72
N HIS A 81 10.72 6.86 1.90
CA HIS A 81 11.14 7.79 0.86
C HIS A 81 12.65 7.96 0.93
N VAL A 82 13.35 7.44 -0.06
CA VAL A 82 14.82 7.37 -0.07
C VAL A 82 15.37 8.36 -1.08
N LEU A 83 16.15 9.32 -0.60
CA LEU A 83 16.85 10.34 -1.38
C LEU A 83 18.37 10.13 -1.35
N LEU A 84 18.83 8.90 -1.29
CA LEU A 84 20.25 8.56 -1.31
C LEU A 84 20.68 8.20 -2.73
N PRO A 85 21.47 9.04 -3.44
CA PRO A 85 21.83 8.79 -4.84
C PRO A 85 22.66 7.51 -5.05
N GLU A 86 23.41 7.08 -4.04
CA GLU A 86 24.39 6.00 -4.18
C GLU A 86 24.00 4.65 -3.55
N ALA A 87 22.82 4.50 -2.93
CA ALA A 87 22.56 3.32 -2.12
C ALA A 87 21.23 2.57 -2.30
N PRO A 88 20.56 2.55 -3.49
CA PRO A 88 19.28 1.83 -3.60
C PRO A 88 19.42 0.35 -3.24
N MET A 89 20.49 -0.31 -3.64
CA MET A 89 20.74 -1.72 -3.35
C MET A 89 20.96 -1.99 -1.86
N LYS A 90 21.65 -1.09 -1.14
CA LYS A 90 21.89 -1.23 0.30
C LYS A 90 20.58 -1.09 1.10
N VAL A 91 19.73 -0.14 0.72
CA VAL A 91 18.40 0.03 1.33
C VAL A 91 17.53 -1.18 1.05
N PHE A 92 17.48 -1.64 -0.19
CA PHE A 92 16.73 -2.85 -0.55
C PHE A 92 17.20 -4.08 0.24
N GLN A 93 18.50 -4.29 0.37
CA GLN A 93 19.03 -5.40 1.19
C GLN A 93 18.68 -5.28 2.67
N ALA A 94 18.67 -4.08 3.23
CA ALA A 94 18.32 -3.83 4.62
C ALA A 94 16.82 -4.03 4.91
N THR A 95 15.97 -3.81 3.91
CA THR A 95 14.50 -3.86 4.06
C THR A 95 13.85 -5.10 3.47
N LYS A 96 14.57 -5.96 2.75
CA LYS A 96 14.03 -7.12 2.02
C LYS A 96 13.17 -8.09 2.84
N ASN A 97 13.34 -8.14 4.15
CA ASN A 97 12.60 -9.00 5.08
C ASN A 97 11.60 -8.21 5.94
N ARG A 98 11.32 -6.95 5.60
CA ARG A 98 10.38 -6.08 6.32
C ARG A 98 9.23 -5.69 5.41
N PRO A 99 7.99 -5.67 5.91
CA PRO A 99 6.86 -5.14 5.16
C PRO A 99 7.02 -3.62 5.03
N CYS A 100 7.54 -3.17 3.91
CA CYS A 100 7.69 -1.74 3.63
C CYS A 100 7.56 -1.45 2.14
N LEU A 101 7.05 -0.27 1.82
CA LEU A 101 7.00 0.28 0.49
C LEU A 101 8.18 1.23 0.29
N LEU A 102 8.94 1.05 -0.79
CA LEU A 102 10.12 1.86 -1.08
C LEU A 102 9.86 2.79 -2.25
N SER A 103 10.10 4.08 -2.06
CA SER A 103 10.13 5.09 -3.11
C SER A 103 11.51 5.70 -3.19
N TYR A 104 12.14 5.60 -4.37
CA TYR A 104 13.41 6.23 -4.66
C TYR A 104 13.17 7.51 -5.44
N HIS A 105 13.72 8.62 -4.97
CA HIS A 105 13.60 9.91 -5.61
C HIS A 105 14.99 10.41 -6.03
N GLN A 106 15.15 10.74 -7.31
CA GLN A 106 16.37 11.41 -7.81
C GLN A 106 16.29 12.93 -7.60
N SER A 107 15.09 13.46 -7.56
CA SER A 107 14.78 14.85 -7.20
C SER A 107 13.35 14.88 -6.69
N LEU A 108 13.07 15.73 -5.70
CA LEU A 108 11.72 15.85 -5.14
C LEU A 108 10.82 16.74 -5.98
N PRO A 109 9.52 16.45 -6.06
CA PRO A 109 8.54 17.46 -6.42
C PRO A 109 8.59 18.60 -5.40
N LEU A 110 8.56 19.81 -5.88
CA LEU A 110 8.73 21.09 -5.15
C LEU A 110 7.82 21.32 -3.91
N SER A 111 6.94 20.40 -3.59
CA SER A 111 5.98 20.52 -2.48
C SER A 111 6.40 19.88 -1.15
N GLN A 112 7.51 19.14 -1.13
CA GLN A 112 7.97 18.48 0.10
C GLN A 112 9.44 18.84 0.33
N VAL A 113 9.70 19.55 1.43
CA VAL A 113 11.04 19.95 1.87
C VAL A 113 11.68 18.74 2.55
N TYR A 114 12.31 17.87 1.76
CA TYR A 114 13.19 16.84 2.32
C TYR A 114 14.64 17.31 2.15
N GLU A 115 15.47 17.08 3.14
CA GLU A 115 16.90 17.33 3.03
C GLU A 115 17.52 16.38 2.00
N PRO A 116 18.52 16.83 1.19
CA PRO A 116 19.28 15.95 0.33
C PRO A 116 19.97 14.88 1.18
N ASP A 117 20.12 13.69 0.62
CA ASP A 117 20.75 12.53 1.26
C ASP A 117 20.04 12.02 2.52
N ALA A 118 18.70 12.08 2.54
CA ALA A 118 17.90 11.67 3.67
C ALA A 118 16.99 10.47 3.35
N ILE A 119 16.62 9.73 4.40
CA ILE A 119 15.57 8.72 4.39
C ILE A 119 14.43 9.22 5.28
N SER A 120 13.25 9.34 4.71
CA SER A 120 12.03 9.65 5.45
C SER A 120 11.18 8.38 5.56
N VAL A 121 10.82 8.01 6.78
CA VAL A 121 9.95 6.85 7.06
C VAL A 121 8.56 7.38 7.43
N CYS A 122 7.55 6.98 6.69
CA CYS A 122 6.18 7.42 6.90
C CYS A 122 5.29 6.22 7.26
N GLU A 123 4.38 6.43 8.21
CA GLU A 123 3.38 5.45 8.63
C GLU A 123 2.02 6.16 8.77
N TYR A 124 0.96 5.58 8.25
CA TYR A 124 -0.39 6.20 8.20
C TYR A 124 -0.44 7.61 7.57
N GLY A 125 0.48 7.92 6.65
CA GLY A 125 0.55 9.25 6.04
C GLY A 125 1.25 10.32 6.89
N VAL A 126 1.77 9.94 8.05
CA VAL A 126 2.61 10.79 8.92
C VAL A 126 4.06 10.36 8.77
N CYS A 127 4.94 11.29 8.47
CA CYS A 127 6.36 11.02 8.28
C CYS A 127 7.16 11.41 9.54
N HIS A 128 8.08 10.55 9.94
CA HIS A 128 9.08 10.86 10.94
C HIS A 128 10.08 11.89 10.42
N GLN A 129 10.82 12.53 11.33
CA GLN A 129 11.93 13.39 10.95
C GLN A 129 12.92 12.62 10.04
N PRO A 130 13.37 13.21 8.93
CA PRO A 130 14.31 12.56 8.03
C PRO A 130 15.60 12.17 8.73
N VAL A 131 16.15 11.00 8.41
CA VAL A 131 17.40 10.48 8.95
C VAL A 131 18.40 10.24 7.82
N GLN A 132 19.70 10.38 8.10
CA GLN A 132 20.74 10.28 7.09
C GLN A 132 21.33 8.87 6.95
N THR A 133 20.94 7.92 7.79
CA THR A 133 21.48 6.56 7.76
C THR A 133 20.39 5.50 7.74
N ILE A 134 20.67 4.41 7.04
CA ILE A 134 19.78 3.24 7.00
C ILE A 134 19.57 2.67 8.41
N ALA A 135 20.62 2.65 9.24
CA ALA A 135 20.54 2.14 10.62
C ALA A 135 19.56 2.96 11.47
N ALA A 136 19.57 4.29 11.36
CA ALA A 136 18.62 5.15 12.06
C ALA A 136 17.18 4.96 11.54
N ALA A 137 17.00 4.81 10.22
CA ALA A 137 15.68 4.55 9.64
C ALA A 137 15.09 3.19 10.05
N LEU A 138 15.92 2.19 10.31
CA LEU A 138 15.49 0.87 10.79
C LEU A 138 14.99 0.88 12.24
N MET A 139 15.30 1.92 13.01
CA MET A 139 14.87 2.08 14.42
C MET A 139 13.53 2.83 14.54
N LEU A 140 13.07 3.47 13.48
CA LEU A 140 11.76 4.12 13.39
C LEU A 140 10.66 3.11 13.04
#